data_3b15bd7e22c7f6311777e4fc5cc908fa
#
_entry.id   3b15bd7e22c7f6311777e4fc5cc908fa
#
_cell.length_a   1.000
_cell.length_b   1.000
_cell.length_c   1.000
_cell.angle_alpha   90.00
_cell.angle_beta   90.00
_cell.angle_gamma   90.00
#
_symmetry.space_group_name_H-M   'P 1'
#
loop_
_entity.id
_entity.type
_entity.pdbx_description
1 polymer ?
#
loop_
_entity_poly.entity_id
_entity_poly.type
_entity_poly.pdbx_seq_one_letter_code
_entity_poly.pdbx_strand_id
1 'polypeptide(L)'
;MLKLSSNDLISIKQVENTAGFDGHCLRAAYYYRDVLPHIDLDDPKSVNAIKVSHPELRQDSKIPTFALTYQGTYHTLMANLGFTMEKAMAIEANYHRLYKVSDEYIAERLKQATKDGYVTVAFGLRVRTPLLGQVVWGSRMPFEAAAEGRTAGNAMGQSYGLLNNRAAVDFMKKVWASPYRLNIKPVALIHDAIYILVRDNPAAMEFANRELIKSMQWQELPEIQHPTVKLGAALDIFWPSWAKATTLPNNADQETILKLCQATKEKVFQPA
;
A
#
# COMPACT_ATOMS: atom_id res chain seq x y z
N MET A 1 -0.70 7.29 9.92
CA MET A 1 -1.49 8.35 9.26
C MET A 1 -0.59 9.51 8.87
N LEU A 2 -0.61 9.91 7.62
CA LEU A 2 0.06 11.10 7.16
C LEU A 2 -0.74 12.32 7.63
N LYS A 3 -0.15 13.14 8.52
CA LYS A 3 -0.70 14.45 8.83
C LYS A 3 -0.28 15.38 7.69
N LEU A 4 -1.18 15.58 6.75
CA LEU A 4 -0.94 16.46 5.61
C LEU A 4 -0.82 17.90 6.08
N SER A 5 0.28 18.55 5.73
CA SER A 5 0.44 19.98 5.86
C SER A 5 0.07 20.65 4.53
N SER A 6 -0.52 21.83 4.59
CA SER A 6 -0.83 22.63 3.40
C SER A 6 0.42 22.99 2.58
N ASN A 7 1.62 22.83 3.14
CA ASN A 7 2.88 23.17 2.49
C ASN A 7 3.53 21.99 1.74
N ASP A 8 2.97 20.77 1.84
CA ASP A 8 3.50 19.60 1.14
C ASP A 8 2.61 19.25 -0.07
N LEU A 9 2.73 20.04 -1.14
CA LEU A 9 1.94 19.87 -2.36
C LEU A 9 2.03 18.47 -2.98
N ILE A 10 3.15 17.79 -2.82
CA ILE A 10 3.35 16.46 -3.40
C ILE A 10 2.58 15.41 -2.63
N SER A 11 2.63 15.46 -1.30
CA SER A 11 1.83 14.55 -0.46
C SER A 11 0.34 14.82 -0.62
N ILE A 12 -0.07 16.09 -0.74
CA ILE A 12 -1.45 16.48 -1.06
C ILE A 12 -1.85 15.91 -2.42
N LYS A 13 -1.05 16.11 -3.46
CA LYS A 13 -1.31 15.54 -4.80
C LYS A 13 -1.43 14.02 -4.77
N GLN A 14 -0.61 13.32 -3.98
CA GLN A 14 -0.72 11.87 -3.84
C GLN A 14 -1.98 11.41 -3.11
N VAL A 15 -2.41 12.14 -2.10
CA VAL A 15 -3.57 11.77 -1.27
C VAL A 15 -4.88 12.27 -1.87
N GLU A 16 -4.93 13.51 -2.34
CA GLU A 16 -6.15 14.13 -2.87
C GLU A 16 -6.41 13.78 -4.35
N ASN A 17 -5.37 13.48 -5.11
CA ASN A 17 -5.47 13.19 -6.54
C ASN A 17 -5.14 11.73 -6.87
N THR A 18 -5.55 10.80 -6.02
CA THR A 18 -5.35 9.36 -6.26
C THR A 18 -5.96 8.89 -7.58
N ALA A 19 -7.03 9.53 -8.05
CA ALA A 19 -7.61 9.28 -9.36
C ALA A 19 -6.80 9.87 -10.52
N GLY A 20 -5.90 10.83 -10.24
CA GLY A 20 -5.10 11.52 -11.26
C GLY A 20 -3.71 10.91 -11.48
N PHE A 21 -3.02 10.51 -10.39
CA PHE A 21 -1.63 10.04 -10.47
C PHE A 21 -1.50 8.56 -10.16
N ASP A 22 -0.82 7.80 -11.02
CA ASP A 22 -0.25 6.52 -10.63
C ASP A 22 0.97 6.77 -9.73
N GLY A 23 0.86 6.41 -8.44
CA GLY A 23 1.90 6.67 -7.45
C GLY A 23 3.27 6.03 -7.79
N HIS A 24 3.28 4.90 -8.53
CA HIS A 24 4.54 4.30 -8.97
C HIS A 24 5.15 5.04 -10.15
N CYS A 25 4.33 5.58 -11.05
CA CYS A 25 4.81 6.45 -12.11
C CYS A 25 5.39 7.76 -11.55
N LEU A 26 4.73 8.34 -10.55
CA LEU A 26 5.22 9.55 -9.90
C LEU A 26 6.59 9.31 -9.24
N ARG A 27 6.75 8.20 -8.51
CA ARG A 27 8.04 7.82 -7.91
C ARG A 27 9.10 7.59 -8.98
N ALA A 28 8.78 6.90 -10.07
CA ALA A 28 9.71 6.70 -11.18
C ALA A 28 10.16 8.03 -11.78
N ALA A 29 9.23 8.99 -11.98
CA ALA A 29 9.55 10.32 -12.47
C ALA A 29 10.50 11.10 -11.56
N TYR A 30 10.40 10.90 -10.24
CA TYR A 30 11.30 11.54 -9.27
C TYR A 30 12.66 10.82 -9.13
N TYR A 31 12.68 9.49 -9.13
CA TYR A 31 13.89 8.70 -8.89
C TYR A 31 14.81 8.64 -10.11
N TYR A 32 14.22 8.69 -11.30
CA TYR A 32 14.91 8.55 -12.59
C TYR A 32 14.80 9.82 -13.42
N ARG A 33 14.96 10.99 -12.77
CA ARG A 33 14.83 12.30 -13.40
C ARG A 33 15.84 12.53 -14.52
N ASP A 34 17.01 11.92 -14.41
CA ASP A 34 18.07 11.88 -15.41
C ASP A 34 17.63 11.20 -16.71
N VAL A 35 16.84 10.15 -16.62
CA VAL A 35 16.28 9.39 -17.75
C VAL A 35 14.95 9.99 -18.25
N LEU A 36 14.18 10.60 -17.34
CA LEU A 36 12.84 11.14 -17.57
C LEU A 36 12.77 12.67 -17.41
N PRO A 37 13.70 13.46 -18.01
CA PRO A 37 13.72 14.92 -17.83
C PRO A 37 12.51 15.62 -18.43
N HIS A 38 11.89 15.00 -19.45
CA HIS A 38 10.78 15.52 -20.21
C HIS A 38 9.41 15.37 -19.53
N ILE A 39 9.33 14.58 -18.45
CA ILE A 39 8.07 14.35 -17.74
C ILE A 39 7.72 15.60 -16.91
N ASP A 40 6.54 16.13 -17.18
CA ASP A 40 5.94 17.18 -16.35
C ASP A 40 5.35 16.54 -15.07
N LEU A 41 5.96 16.89 -13.92
CA LEU A 41 5.57 16.33 -12.62
C LEU A 41 4.23 16.85 -12.11
N ASP A 42 3.73 17.93 -12.69
CA ASP A 42 2.46 18.55 -12.32
C ASP A 42 1.30 18.09 -13.20
N ASP A 43 1.58 17.44 -14.33
CA ASP A 43 0.56 16.87 -15.22
C ASP A 43 0.39 15.36 -14.97
N PRO A 44 -0.77 14.91 -14.43
CA PRO A 44 -1.06 13.49 -14.25
C PRO A 44 -0.96 12.67 -15.53
N LYS A 45 -1.31 13.24 -16.68
CA LYS A 45 -1.24 12.51 -17.96
C LYS A 45 0.20 12.25 -18.36
N SER A 46 1.06 13.26 -18.22
CA SER A 46 2.50 13.14 -18.47
C SER A 46 3.13 12.08 -17.56
N VAL A 47 2.86 12.15 -16.27
CA VAL A 47 3.39 11.18 -15.29
C VAL A 47 2.87 9.75 -15.55
N ASN A 48 1.56 9.59 -15.78
CA ASN A 48 0.95 8.29 -15.97
C ASN A 48 1.36 7.61 -17.29
N ALA A 49 1.81 8.39 -18.28
CA ALA A 49 2.35 7.86 -19.53
C ALA A 49 3.56 6.95 -19.31
N ILE A 50 4.31 7.11 -18.21
CA ILE A 50 5.43 6.25 -17.82
C ILE A 50 5.01 4.79 -17.72
N LYS A 51 3.75 4.51 -17.35
CA LYS A 51 3.22 3.14 -17.28
C LYS A 51 3.34 2.39 -18.61
N VAL A 52 3.27 3.11 -19.72
CA VAL A 52 3.33 2.56 -21.08
C VAL A 52 4.71 2.77 -21.70
N SER A 53 5.30 3.95 -21.52
CA SER A 53 6.57 4.31 -22.15
C SER A 53 7.79 3.69 -21.46
N HIS A 54 7.75 3.53 -20.13
CA HIS A 54 8.86 3.02 -19.31
C HIS A 54 8.34 2.12 -18.18
N PRO A 55 7.66 1.00 -18.50
CA PRO A 55 7.08 0.10 -17.50
C PRO A 55 8.12 -0.48 -16.54
N GLU A 56 9.36 -0.67 -17.02
CA GLU A 56 10.51 -1.13 -16.23
C GLU A 56 10.87 -0.12 -15.12
N LEU A 57 10.97 1.17 -15.42
CA LEU A 57 11.29 2.19 -14.43
C LEU A 57 10.17 2.33 -13.39
N ARG A 58 8.92 2.19 -13.84
CA ARG A 58 7.77 2.13 -12.93
C ARG A 58 7.87 0.94 -11.96
N GLN A 59 8.25 -0.24 -12.46
CA GLN A 59 8.43 -1.42 -11.64
C GLN A 59 9.63 -1.28 -10.70
N ASP A 60 10.74 -0.80 -11.21
CA ASP A 60 11.98 -0.60 -10.46
C ASP A 60 11.84 0.45 -9.34
N SER A 61 10.92 1.40 -9.46
CA SER A 61 10.64 2.38 -8.41
C SER A 61 9.99 1.77 -7.17
N LYS A 62 9.38 0.59 -7.25
CA LYS A 62 8.65 -0.03 -6.13
C LYS A 62 9.58 -0.49 -5.02
N ILE A 63 10.62 -1.23 -5.37
CA ILE A 63 11.51 -1.88 -4.39
C ILE A 63 12.24 -0.84 -3.52
N PRO A 64 12.92 0.19 -4.07
CA PRO A 64 13.52 1.23 -3.24
C PRO A 64 12.49 1.99 -2.41
N THR A 65 11.29 2.25 -2.95
CA THR A 65 10.24 2.89 -2.16
C THR A 65 9.85 2.07 -0.94
N PHE A 66 9.62 0.76 -1.09
CA PHE A 66 9.28 -0.09 0.05
C PHE A 66 10.44 -0.17 1.05
N ALA A 67 11.69 -0.32 0.57
CA ALA A 67 12.85 -0.35 1.45
C ALA A 67 12.94 0.92 2.31
N LEU A 68 12.79 2.09 1.71
CA LEU A 68 12.86 3.38 2.41
C LEU A 68 11.62 3.61 3.30
N THR A 69 10.42 3.21 2.87
CA THR A 69 9.21 3.27 3.69
C THR A 69 9.36 2.46 4.98
N TYR A 70 10.09 1.35 4.91
CA TYR A 70 10.41 0.51 6.07
C TYR A 70 11.68 0.94 6.81
N GLN A 71 12.04 2.22 6.74
CA GLN A 71 13.18 2.82 7.44
C GLN A 71 14.54 2.28 7.01
N GLY A 72 14.63 1.72 5.80
CA GLY A 72 15.89 1.47 5.12
C GLY A 72 16.58 2.78 4.75
N THR A 73 17.85 2.68 4.36
CA THR A 73 18.68 3.81 3.93
C THR A 73 19.30 3.50 2.57
N TYR A 74 20.03 4.46 1.99
CA TYR A 74 20.82 4.22 0.79
C TYR A 74 21.75 3.00 0.91
N HIS A 75 22.26 2.70 2.09
CA HIS A 75 23.02 1.47 2.34
C HIS A 75 22.18 0.21 2.05
N THR A 76 20.89 0.21 2.42
CA THR A 76 19.94 -0.88 2.13
C THR A 76 19.75 -1.04 0.62
N LEU A 77 19.66 0.08 -0.11
CA LEU A 77 19.53 0.07 -1.56
C LEU A 77 20.77 -0.47 -2.25
N MET A 78 21.96 -0.09 -1.75
CA MET A 78 23.22 -0.63 -2.26
C MET A 78 23.33 -2.14 -2.02
N ALA A 79 23.07 -2.58 -0.79
CA ALA A 79 23.25 -3.99 -0.40
C ALA A 79 22.25 -4.93 -1.07
N ASN A 80 21.00 -4.52 -1.21
CA ASN A 80 19.92 -5.41 -1.66
C ASN A 80 19.58 -5.25 -3.15
N LEU A 81 19.91 -4.10 -3.77
CA LEU A 81 19.56 -3.80 -5.15
C LEU A 81 20.77 -3.57 -6.05
N GLY A 82 21.98 -3.59 -5.48
CA GLY A 82 23.20 -3.38 -6.24
C GLY A 82 23.34 -1.97 -6.82
N PHE A 83 22.64 -0.96 -6.29
CA PHE A 83 22.78 0.42 -6.76
C PHE A 83 24.13 0.98 -6.38
N THR A 84 24.69 1.84 -7.25
CA THR A 84 25.83 2.66 -6.88
C THR A 84 25.46 3.59 -5.72
N MET A 85 26.46 4.01 -4.94
CA MET A 85 26.24 4.91 -3.81
C MET A 85 25.55 6.21 -4.25
N GLU A 86 26.02 6.79 -5.35
CA GLU A 86 25.47 8.01 -5.91
C GLU A 86 23.97 7.87 -6.26
N LYS A 87 23.61 6.80 -6.99
CA LYS A 87 22.22 6.50 -7.36
C LYS A 87 21.37 6.24 -6.12
N ALA A 88 21.86 5.46 -5.17
CA ALA A 88 21.12 5.13 -3.96
C ALA A 88 20.84 6.38 -3.10
N MET A 89 21.85 7.26 -2.94
CA MET A 89 21.68 8.54 -2.22
C MET A 89 20.71 9.48 -2.94
N ALA A 90 20.75 9.56 -4.26
CA ALA A 90 19.83 10.38 -5.05
C ALA A 90 18.37 9.89 -4.90
N ILE A 91 18.15 8.58 -4.93
CA ILE A 91 16.83 7.98 -4.72
C ILE A 91 16.33 8.25 -3.30
N GLU A 92 17.15 8.06 -2.27
CA GLU A 92 16.79 8.35 -0.89
C GLU A 92 16.43 9.83 -0.69
N ALA A 93 17.24 10.75 -1.20
CA ALA A 93 16.94 12.18 -1.14
C ALA A 93 15.62 12.55 -1.82
N ASN A 94 15.33 11.96 -3.00
CA ASN A 94 14.07 12.16 -3.70
C ASN A 94 12.89 11.55 -2.95
N TYR A 95 13.08 10.39 -2.32
CA TYR A 95 12.06 9.78 -1.46
C TYR A 95 11.69 10.70 -0.30
N HIS A 96 12.65 11.19 0.47
CA HIS A 96 12.42 12.08 1.60
C HIS A 96 11.78 13.41 1.17
N ARG A 97 12.12 13.91 -0.01
CA ARG A 97 11.45 15.08 -0.58
C ARG A 97 9.97 14.81 -0.90
N LEU A 98 9.64 13.63 -1.46
CA LEU A 98 8.27 13.21 -1.76
C LEU A 98 7.44 12.96 -0.50
N TYR A 99 8.06 12.41 0.54
CA TYR A 99 7.38 11.92 1.74
C TYR A 99 7.71 12.73 3.00
N LYS A 100 8.10 13.99 2.83
CA LYS A 100 8.50 14.89 3.92
C LYS A 100 7.51 14.89 5.10
N VAL A 101 6.20 14.97 4.81
CA VAL A 101 5.16 14.97 5.87
C VAL A 101 5.13 13.65 6.63
N SER A 102 5.39 12.53 5.95
CA SER A 102 5.50 11.22 6.58
C SER A 102 6.69 11.15 7.53
N ASP A 103 7.84 11.64 7.07
CA ASP A 103 9.07 11.67 7.87
C ASP A 103 8.92 12.54 9.11
N GLU A 104 8.34 13.75 8.97
CA GLU A 104 8.05 14.65 10.08
C GLU A 104 7.08 14.01 11.09
N TYR A 105 6.04 13.34 10.61
CA TYR A 105 5.11 12.62 11.47
C TYR A 105 5.78 11.50 12.27
N ILE A 106 6.60 10.67 11.61
CA ILE A 106 7.34 9.59 12.26
C ILE A 106 8.32 10.18 13.30
N ALA A 107 9.06 11.21 12.93
CA ALA A 107 10.01 11.87 13.83
C ALA A 107 9.32 12.45 15.08
N GLU A 108 8.17 13.11 14.92
CA GLU A 108 7.38 13.62 16.05
C GLU A 108 6.90 12.49 16.97
N ARG A 109 6.42 11.38 16.40
CA ARG A 109 5.97 10.21 17.18
C ARG A 109 7.10 9.52 17.93
N LEU A 110 8.26 9.37 17.30
CA LEU A 110 9.44 8.82 17.97
C LEU A 110 9.94 9.74 19.08
N LYS A 111 9.89 11.05 18.86
CA LYS A 111 10.17 12.05 19.89
C LYS A 111 9.25 11.92 21.09
N GLN A 112 7.96 11.69 20.86
CA GLN A 112 7.01 11.45 21.94
C GLN A 112 7.30 10.11 22.65
N ALA A 113 7.70 9.08 21.89
CA ALA A 113 8.03 7.77 22.44
C ALA A 113 9.22 7.78 23.41
N THR A 114 10.14 8.74 23.29
CA THR A 114 11.24 8.92 24.28
C THR A 114 10.70 9.29 25.66
N LYS A 115 9.52 9.90 25.73
CA LYS A 115 8.85 10.25 26.99
C LYS A 115 7.92 9.15 27.49
N ASP A 116 7.17 8.56 26.57
CA ASP A 116 6.09 7.62 26.90
C ASP A 116 6.57 6.17 27.03
N GLY A 117 7.73 5.84 26.47
CA GLY A 117 8.26 4.47 26.39
C GLY A 117 7.51 3.55 25.44
N TYR A 118 6.66 4.11 24.55
CA TYR A 118 5.95 3.38 23.51
C TYR A 118 5.51 4.29 22.37
N VAL A 119 5.23 3.72 21.20
CA VAL A 119 4.46 4.36 20.13
C VAL A 119 3.08 3.74 20.04
N THR A 120 2.05 4.58 19.81
CA THR A 120 0.71 4.10 19.49
C THR A 120 0.61 3.90 17.98
N VAL A 121 0.17 2.72 17.56
CA VAL A 121 -0.04 2.33 16.17
C VAL A 121 -1.53 2.18 15.87
N ALA A 122 -1.88 1.71 14.66
CA ALA A 122 -3.28 1.56 14.25
C ALA A 122 -4.11 0.80 15.29
N PHE A 123 -5.40 1.14 15.40
CA PHE A 123 -6.35 0.59 16.37
C PHE A 123 -5.98 0.79 17.84
N GLY A 124 -5.14 1.79 18.14
CA GLY A 124 -4.73 2.11 19.52
C GLY A 124 -3.76 1.09 20.13
N LEU A 125 -3.22 0.18 19.34
CA LEU A 125 -2.20 -0.76 19.81
C LEU A 125 -0.91 -0.04 20.15
N ARG A 126 -0.15 -0.55 21.14
CA ARG A 126 1.08 0.05 21.61
C ARG A 126 2.27 -0.85 21.33
N VAL A 127 3.30 -0.28 20.72
CA VAL A 127 4.61 -0.91 20.54
C VAL A 127 5.57 -0.28 21.55
N ARG A 128 6.10 -1.09 22.47
CA ARG A 128 7.00 -0.61 23.53
C ARG A 128 8.36 -0.19 22.95
N THR A 129 8.90 0.89 23.50
CA THR A 129 10.18 1.48 23.09
C THR A 129 11.02 1.79 24.32
N PRO A 130 11.44 0.76 25.10
CA PRO A 130 12.15 0.95 26.36
C PRO A 130 13.53 1.64 26.18
N LEU A 131 14.22 1.40 25.07
CA LEU A 131 15.53 2.01 24.82
C LEU A 131 15.37 3.49 24.41
N LEU A 132 14.38 3.81 23.58
CA LEU A 132 14.07 5.21 23.27
C LEU A 132 13.65 5.99 24.52
N GLY A 133 12.93 5.37 25.45
CA GLY A 133 12.52 5.98 26.70
C GLY A 133 13.70 6.32 27.65
N GLN A 134 14.88 5.76 27.39
CA GLN A 134 16.11 6.02 28.19
C GLN A 134 17.01 7.08 27.54
N VAL A 135 16.73 7.52 26.32
CA VAL A 135 17.54 8.52 25.62
C VAL A 135 17.33 9.89 26.25
N VAL A 136 18.42 10.47 26.73
CA VAL A 136 18.42 11.85 27.24
C VAL A 136 18.49 12.82 26.07
N TRP A 137 17.58 13.78 26.05
CA TRP A 137 17.52 14.83 25.02
C TRP A 137 18.83 15.60 24.94
N GLY A 138 19.34 15.78 23.71
CA GLY A 138 20.59 16.47 23.45
C GLY A 138 21.83 15.59 23.53
N SER A 139 21.71 14.32 23.96
CA SER A 139 22.79 13.34 23.87
C SER A 139 22.79 12.59 22.52
N ARG A 140 23.96 12.03 22.16
CA ARG A 140 24.05 11.15 21.00
C ARG A 140 23.17 9.91 21.24
N MET A 141 22.27 9.64 20.31
CA MET A 141 21.39 8.46 20.38
C MET A 141 22.24 7.18 20.25
N PRO A 142 22.18 6.26 21.21
CA PRO A 142 22.82 4.94 21.10
C PRO A 142 22.33 4.17 19.88
N PHE A 143 23.17 3.32 19.32
CA PHE A 143 22.84 2.53 18.14
C PHE A 143 21.58 1.65 18.35
N GLU A 144 21.46 1.05 19.53
CA GLU A 144 20.32 0.19 19.91
C GLU A 144 19.02 0.99 19.99
N ALA A 145 19.04 2.19 20.53
CA ALA A 145 17.89 3.09 20.57
C ALA A 145 17.49 3.55 19.16
N ALA A 146 18.46 3.83 18.30
CA ALA A 146 18.21 4.15 16.90
C ALA A 146 17.59 2.95 16.14
N ALA A 147 18.05 1.72 16.43
CA ALA A 147 17.48 0.50 15.85
C ALA A 147 16.04 0.27 16.34
N GLU A 148 15.77 0.47 17.63
CA GLU A 148 14.41 0.42 18.18
C GLU A 148 13.50 1.50 17.55
N GLY A 149 14.02 2.71 17.33
CA GLY A 149 13.31 3.80 16.66
C GLY A 149 12.90 3.41 15.23
N ARG A 150 13.79 2.78 14.45
CA ARG A 150 13.47 2.28 13.11
C ARG A 150 12.39 1.19 13.17
N THR A 151 12.48 0.27 14.12
CA THR A 151 11.46 -0.78 14.32
C THR A 151 10.10 -0.18 14.68
N ALA A 152 10.07 0.79 15.57
CA ALA A 152 8.84 1.49 15.96
C ALA A 152 8.26 2.32 14.80
N GLY A 153 9.09 3.01 14.03
CA GLY A 153 8.67 3.75 12.83
C GLY A 153 8.07 2.82 11.78
N ASN A 154 8.69 1.66 11.57
CA ASN A 154 8.21 0.61 10.69
C ASN A 154 6.85 0.06 11.16
N ALA A 155 6.70 -0.22 12.46
CA ALA A 155 5.45 -0.70 13.04
C ALA A 155 4.30 0.31 12.86
N MET A 156 4.56 1.62 12.93
CA MET A 156 3.55 2.64 12.64
C MET A 156 3.00 2.52 11.23
N GLY A 157 3.86 2.38 10.22
CA GLY A 157 3.44 2.21 8.83
C GLY A 157 2.74 0.87 8.58
N GLN A 158 3.34 -0.23 9.04
CA GLN A 158 2.82 -1.58 8.78
C GLN A 158 1.53 -1.92 9.53
N SER A 159 1.27 -1.25 10.67
CA SER A 159 0.07 -1.53 11.48
C SER A 159 -1.24 -1.31 10.74
N TYR A 160 -1.24 -0.50 9.67
CA TYR A 160 -2.42 -0.34 8.82
C TYR A 160 -2.75 -1.59 7.97
N GLY A 161 -1.86 -2.58 7.90
CA GLY A 161 -2.19 -3.93 7.43
C GLY A 161 -3.30 -4.61 8.26
N LEU A 162 -3.52 -4.17 9.51
CA LEU A 162 -4.64 -4.62 10.34
C LEU A 162 -6.01 -4.21 9.77
N LEU A 163 -6.09 -3.21 8.89
CA LEU A 163 -7.30 -2.91 8.14
C LEU A 163 -7.72 -4.09 7.26
N ASN A 164 -6.75 -4.75 6.63
CA ASN A 164 -7.01 -5.95 5.84
C ASN A 164 -7.55 -7.10 6.71
N ASN A 165 -6.95 -7.32 7.88
CA ASN A 165 -7.42 -8.34 8.82
C ASN A 165 -8.85 -8.04 9.31
N ARG A 166 -9.13 -6.79 9.66
CA ARG A 166 -10.47 -6.33 10.04
C ARG A 166 -11.47 -6.56 8.91
N ALA A 167 -11.11 -6.21 7.67
CA ALA A 167 -11.97 -6.41 6.51
C ALA A 167 -12.28 -7.90 6.28
N ALA A 168 -11.27 -8.77 6.43
CA ALA A 168 -11.44 -10.21 6.31
C ALA A 168 -12.41 -10.76 7.37
N VAL A 169 -12.28 -10.34 8.63
CA VAL A 169 -13.18 -10.75 9.71
C VAL A 169 -14.62 -10.27 9.47
N ASP A 170 -14.79 -9.01 9.08
CA ASP A 170 -16.09 -8.44 8.76
C ASP A 170 -16.76 -9.17 7.58
N PHE A 171 -16.01 -9.39 6.51
CA PHE A 171 -16.48 -10.15 5.35
C PHE A 171 -16.89 -11.58 5.73
N MET A 172 -16.06 -12.30 6.49
CA MET A 172 -16.38 -13.66 6.88
C MET A 172 -17.59 -13.76 7.79
N LYS A 173 -17.84 -12.78 8.66
CA LYS A 173 -19.09 -12.72 9.44
C LYS A 173 -20.31 -12.63 8.52
N LYS A 174 -20.23 -11.80 7.45
CA LYS A 174 -21.29 -11.69 6.44
C LYS A 174 -21.46 -13.00 5.65
N VAL A 175 -20.36 -13.66 5.27
CA VAL A 175 -20.39 -14.96 4.60
C VAL A 175 -21.11 -16.00 5.45
N TRP A 176 -20.78 -16.12 6.74
CA TRP A 176 -21.38 -17.09 7.64
C TRP A 176 -22.88 -16.85 7.88
N ALA A 177 -23.30 -15.58 7.87
CA ALA A 177 -24.72 -15.20 7.98
C ALA A 177 -25.50 -15.34 6.65
N SER A 178 -24.82 -15.66 5.54
CA SER A 178 -25.40 -15.73 4.20
C SER A 178 -25.72 -17.18 3.77
N PRO A 179 -26.54 -17.36 2.70
CA PRO A 179 -26.70 -18.67 2.05
C PRO A 179 -25.40 -19.24 1.46
N TYR A 180 -24.37 -18.40 1.30
CA TYR A 180 -23.11 -18.77 0.63
C TYR A 180 -22.02 -19.27 1.58
N ARG A 181 -22.34 -19.53 2.86
CA ARG A 181 -21.39 -19.97 3.89
C ARG A 181 -20.54 -21.19 3.52
N LEU A 182 -21.07 -22.09 2.69
CA LEU A 182 -20.36 -23.28 2.20
C LEU A 182 -19.69 -23.07 0.83
N ASN A 183 -19.96 -21.94 0.19
CA ASN A 183 -19.45 -21.60 -1.14
C ASN A 183 -18.19 -20.74 -1.09
N ILE A 184 -17.95 -20.02 0.02
CA ILE A 184 -16.86 -19.06 0.17
C ILE A 184 -16.02 -19.45 1.39
N LYS A 185 -14.70 -19.61 1.18
CA LYS A 185 -13.78 -19.99 2.24
C LYS A 185 -12.54 -19.08 2.24
N PRO A 186 -12.09 -18.60 3.41
CA PRO A 186 -10.84 -17.86 3.51
C PRO A 186 -9.66 -18.81 3.30
N VAL A 187 -8.62 -18.34 2.64
CA VAL A 187 -7.38 -19.10 2.40
C VAL A 187 -6.19 -18.45 3.05
N ALA A 188 -5.96 -17.15 2.76
CA ALA A 188 -4.79 -16.44 3.24
C ALA A 188 -5.05 -14.94 3.34
N LEU A 189 -4.29 -14.29 4.21
CA LEU A 189 -4.13 -12.84 4.27
C LEU A 189 -2.66 -12.56 3.96
N ILE A 190 -2.40 -11.86 2.87
CA ILE A 190 -1.04 -11.56 2.42
C ILE A 190 -0.97 -10.07 2.13
N HIS A 191 -0.22 -9.33 2.93
CA HIS A 191 -0.12 -7.87 2.86
C HIS A 191 -1.49 -7.17 2.91
N ASP A 192 -1.92 -6.59 1.82
CA ASP A 192 -3.18 -5.87 1.62
C ASP A 192 -4.23 -6.69 0.85
N ALA A 193 -3.96 -7.96 0.60
CA ALA A 193 -4.86 -8.86 -0.13
C ALA A 193 -5.49 -9.94 0.77
N ILE A 194 -6.76 -10.23 0.49
CA ILE A 194 -7.55 -11.30 1.10
C ILE A 194 -7.80 -12.36 0.04
N TYR A 195 -7.25 -13.56 0.24
CA TYR A 195 -7.42 -14.68 -0.66
C TYR A 195 -8.55 -15.58 -0.19
N ILE A 196 -9.49 -15.84 -1.08
CA ILE A 196 -10.66 -16.67 -0.83
C ILE A 196 -10.83 -17.72 -1.94
N LEU A 197 -11.34 -18.86 -1.60
CA LEU A 197 -11.89 -19.82 -2.58
C LEU A 197 -13.38 -19.58 -2.68
N VAL A 198 -13.87 -19.42 -3.89
CA VAL A 198 -15.31 -19.32 -4.19
C VAL A 198 -15.67 -20.49 -5.09
N ARG A 199 -16.74 -21.24 -4.72
CA ARG A 199 -17.29 -22.29 -5.57
C ARG A 199 -17.73 -21.68 -6.90
N ASP A 200 -17.67 -22.45 -7.98
CA ASP A 200 -18.19 -22.03 -9.30
C ASP A 200 -19.71 -21.82 -9.22
N ASN A 201 -20.05 -20.62 -8.74
CA ASN A 201 -21.42 -20.15 -8.52
C ASN A 201 -21.45 -18.62 -8.71
N PRO A 202 -22.04 -18.12 -9.79
CA PRO A 202 -22.08 -16.67 -10.08
C PRO A 202 -22.70 -15.82 -8.98
N ALA A 203 -23.75 -16.33 -8.32
CA ALA A 203 -24.40 -15.60 -7.23
C ALA A 203 -23.49 -15.48 -5.97
N ALA A 204 -22.73 -16.54 -5.68
CA ALA A 204 -21.73 -16.49 -4.61
C ALA A 204 -20.58 -15.53 -4.94
N MET A 205 -20.16 -15.46 -6.21
CA MET A 205 -19.13 -14.55 -6.68
C MET A 205 -19.61 -13.08 -6.65
N GLU A 206 -20.84 -12.81 -7.10
CA GLU A 206 -21.46 -11.49 -6.99
C GLU A 206 -21.51 -11.03 -5.53
N PHE A 207 -21.98 -11.91 -4.63
CA PHE A 207 -21.99 -11.63 -3.20
C PHE A 207 -20.58 -11.33 -2.66
N ALA A 208 -19.59 -12.16 -3.02
CA ALA A 208 -18.20 -11.97 -2.59
C ALA A 208 -17.66 -10.64 -3.10
N ASN A 209 -17.84 -10.32 -4.38
CA ASN A 209 -17.40 -9.05 -4.97
C ASN A 209 -17.98 -7.85 -4.22
N ARG A 210 -19.29 -7.83 -4.00
CA ARG A 210 -19.95 -6.72 -3.33
C ARG A 210 -19.56 -6.58 -1.86
N GLU A 211 -19.63 -7.66 -1.09
CA GLU A 211 -19.44 -7.57 0.35
C GLU A 211 -17.97 -7.46 0.77
N LEU A 212 -17.05 -8.10 0.04
CA LEU A 212 -15.61 -7.98 0.32
C LEU A 212 -15.12 -6.55 0.07
N ILE A 213 -15.51 -5.97 -1.08
CA ILE A 213 -15.15 -4.59 -1.41
C ILE A 213 -15.67 -3.61 -0.35
N LYS A 214 -16.94 -3.75 0.08
CA LYS A 214 -17.49 -2.93 1.17
C LYS A 214 -16.69 -3.06 2.46
N SER A 215 -16.28 -4.28 2.82
CA SER A 215 -15.50 -4.53 4.03
C SER A 215 -14.11 -3.91 3.96
N MET A 216 -13.48 -3.92 2.78
CA MET A 216 -12.16 -3.33 2.54
C MET A 216 -12.19 -1.79 2.45
N GLN A 217 -13.28 -1.23 1.95
CA GLN A 217 -13.45 0.24 1.84
C GLN A 217 -13.81 0.92 3.16
N TRP A 218 -13.89 0.17 4.26
CA TRP A 218 -14.17 0.73 5.57
C TRP A 218 -13.08 1.69 6.04
N GLN A 219 -13.46 2.88 6.46
CA GLN A 219 -12.56 4.00 6.75
C GLN A 219 -13.06 4.84 7.93
N GLU A 220 -13.52 4.16 8.99
CA GLU A 220 -14.13 4.84 10.14
C GLU A 220 -13.16 5.20 11.26
N LEU A 221 -11.88 4.76 11.19
CA LEU A 221 -10.86 5.23 12.12
C LEU A 221 -10.59 6.73 11.87
N PRO A 222 -10.66 7.58 12.92
CA PRO A 222 -10.47 9.03 12.78
C PRO A 222 -9.17 9.41 12.07
N GLU A 223 -8.12 8.64 12.30
CA GLU A 223 -6.80 8.88 11.71
C GLU A 223 -6.69 8.59 10.21
N ILE A 224 -7.64 7.85 9.63
CA ILE A 224 -7.67 7.54 8.19
C ILE A 224 -8.89 8.12 7.48
N GLN A 225 -9.76 8.84 8.20
CA GLN A 225 -10.87 9.54 7.57
C GLN A 225 -10.38 10.69 6.71
N HIS A 226 -10.86 10.75 5.47
CA HIS A 226 -10.59 11.83 4.56
C HIS A 226 -11.85 12.18 3.76
N PRO A 227 -12.15 13.46 3.51
CA PRO A 227 -13.38 13.87 2.81
C PRO A 227 -13.43 13.36 1.37
N THR A 228 -12.31 13.39 0.65
CA THR A 228 -12.23 13.09 -0.78
C THR A 228 -11.51 11.78 -1.09
N VAL A 229 -10.48 11.42 -0.31
CA VAL A 229 -9.71 10.19 -0.54
C VAL A 229 -10.36 9.01 0.17
N LYS A 230 -10.75 8.01 -0.60
CA LYS A 230 -11.38 6.78 -0.11
C LYS A 230 -10.49 5.58 -0.35
N LEU A 231 -10.55 4.61 0.56
CA LEU A 231 -9.91 3.31 0.35
C LEU A 231 -10.54 2.63 -0.85
N GLY A 232 -9.70 2.20 -1.79
CA GLY A 232 -10.10 1.43 -2.96
C GLY A 232 -9.92 -0.06 -2.73
N ALA A 233 -10.73 -0.88 -3.40
CA ALA A 233 -10.54 -2.32 -3.48
C ALA A 233 -11.07 -2.82 -4.82
N ALA A 234 -10.53 -3.95 -5.29
CA ALA A 234 -11.00 -4.67 -6.45
C ALA A 234 -10.92 -6.18 -6.16
N LEU A 235 -11.71 -6.99 -6.84
CA LEU A 235 -11.66 -8.44 -6.75
C LEU A 235 -11.10 -9.00 -8.05
N ASP A 236 -10.02 -9.78 -7.94
CA ASP A 236 -9.42 -10.51 -9.04
C ASP A 236 -9.78 -11.99 -8.96
N ILE A 237 -10.18 -12.57 -10.10
CA ILE A 237 -10.35 -14.01 -10.26
C ILE A 237 -9.10 -14.58 -10.87
N PHE A 238 -8.50 -15.57 -10.23
CA PHE A 238 -7.34 -16.30 -10.75
C PHE A 238 -7.80 -17.64 -11.34
N TRP A 239 -7.74 -17.75 -12.67
CA TRP A 239 -8.07 -18.98 -13.37
C TRP A 239 -7.39 -19.02 -14.74
N PRO A 240 -6.84 -20.16 -15.17
CA PRO A 240 -6.75 -21.48 -14.49
C PRO A 240 -5.61 -21.53 -13.46
N SER A 241 -4.84 -20.50 -13.31
CA SER A 241 -3.72 -20.42 -12.39
C SER A 241 -3.55 -19.01 -11.83
N TRP A 242 -2.73 -18.89 -10.79
CA TRP A 242 -2.35 -17.60 -10.19
C TRP A 242 -1.75 -16.58 -11.18
N ALA A 243 -1.12 -17.05 -12.27
CA ALA A 243 -0.55 -16.17 -13.30
C ALA A 243 -1.60 -15.51 -14.21
N LYS A 244 -2.85 -15.93 -14.15
CA LYS A 244 -3.95 -15.44 -15.00
C LYS A 244 -5.02 -14.79 -14.14
N ALA A 245 -4.93 -13.47 -13.99
CA ALA A 245 -5.89 -12.67 -13.25
C ALA A 245 -6.91 -12.00 -14.17
N THR A 246 -8.17 -11.98 -13.74
CA THR A 246 -9.23 -11.19 -14.36
C THR A 246 -9.89 -10.34 -13.28
N THR A 247 -9.76 -9.02 -13.38
CA THR A 247 -10.36 -8.09 -12.43
C THR A 247 -11.85 -7.94 -12.73
N LEU A 248 -12.69 -8.15 -11.71
CA LEU A 248 -14.12 -7.86 -11.79
C LEU A 248 -14.39 -6.38 -11.60
N PRO A 249 -15.31 -5.79 -12.37
CA PRO A 249 -15.85 -4.47 -12.04
C PRO A 249 -16.49 -4.51 -10.64
N ASN A 250 -16.29 -3.44 -9.87
CA ASN A 250 -16.98 -3.30 -8.60
C ASN A 250 -18.51 -3.31 -8.83
N ASN A 251 -19.23 -4.06 -8.02
CA ASN A 251 -20.66 -4.30 -8.17
C ASN A 251 -21.08 -5.02 -9.48
N ALA A 252 -20.17 -5.79 -10.10
CA ALA A 252 -20.52 -6.63 -11.23
C ALA A 252 -21.68 -7.59 -10.85
N ASP A 253 -22.69 -7.65 -11.68
CA ASP A 253 -23.78 -8.60 -11.58
C ASP A 253 -23.38 -9.98 -12.13
N GLN A 254 -24.26 -10.98 -11.96
CA GLN A 254 -23.98 -12.35 -12.38
C GLN A 254 -23.75 -12.46 -13.89
N GLU A 255 -24.46 -11.70 -14.71
CA GLU A 255 -24.33 -11.72 -16.16
C GLU A 255 -22.95 -11.19 -16.58
N THR A 256 -22.51 -10.08 -16.01
CA THR A 256 -21.18 -9.52 -16.23
C THR A 256 -20.07 -10.48 -15.80
N ILE A 257 -20.23 -11.13 -14.63
CA ILE A 257 -19.30 -12.13 -14.12
C ILE A 257 -19.19 -13.31 -15.08
N LEU A 258 -20.31 -13.85 -15.53
CA LEU A 258 -20.34 -14.97 -16.47
C LEU A 258 -19.67 -14.63 -17.80
N LYS A 259 -19.97 -13.46 -18.37
CA LYS A 259 -19.32 -12.98 -19.62
C LYS A 259 -17.81 -12.88 -19.48
N LEU A 260 -17.32 -12.32 -18.38
CA LEU A 260 -15.88 -12.19 -18.13
C LEU A 260 -15.20 -13.54 -17.92
N CYS A 261 -15.83 -14.45 -17.18
CA CYS A 261 -15.33 -15.81 -16.98
C CYS A 261 -15.27 -16.59 -18.29
N GLN A 262 -16.29 -16.47 -19.14
CA GLN A 262 -16.34 -17.12 -20.44
C GLN A 262 -15.25 -16.58 -21.39
N ALA A 263 -15.11 -15.26 -21.49
CA ALA A 263 -14.06 -14.62 -22.27
C ALA A 263 -12.64 -15.01 -21.79
N THR A 264 -12.47 -15.22 -20.50
CA THR A 264 -11.20 -15.71 -19.93
C THR A 264 -10.94 -17.16 -20.31
N LYS A 265 -11.96 -18.03 -20.26
CA LYS A 265 -11.86 -19.44 -20.72
C LYS A 265 -11.46 -19.51 -22.19
N GLU A 266 -12.12 -18.75 -23.06
CA GLU A 266 -11.82 -18.72 -24.48
C GLU A 266 -10.38 -18.32 -24.78
N LYS A 267 -9.85 -17.30 -24.10
CA LYS A 267 -8.46 -16.87 -24.25
C LYS A 267 -7.43 -17.92 -23.80
N VAL A 268 -7.77 -18.74 -22.83
CA VAL A 268 -6.85 -19.76 -22.28
C VAL A 268 -6.80 -21.00 -23.16
N PHE A 269 -7.92 -21.34 -23.82
CA PHE A 269 -8.03 -22.53 -24.68
C PHE A 269 -7.88 -22.24 -26.17
N GLN A 270 -7.58 -21.00 -26.58
CA GLN A 270 -7.17 -20.74 -27.97
C GLN A 270 -5.80 -21.37 -28.22
N PRO A 271 -5.65 -22.27 -29.20
CA PRO A 271 -4.33 -22.74 -29.59
C PRO A 271 -3.48 -21.57 -30.10
N ALA A 272 -2.21 -21.55 -29.72
CA ALA A 272 -1.24 -20.55 -30.14
C ALA A 272 -1.01 -20.61 -31.67
#